data_fc0c87d1bdff28de0ff4bfb679e31f20
#
_entry.id   fc0c87d1bdff28de0ff4bfb679e31f20
#
_cell.length_a   1.000
_cell.length_b   1.000
_cell.length_c   1.000
_cell.angle_alpha   90.00
_cell.angle_beta   90.00
_cell.angle_gamma   90.00
#
_symmetry.space_group_name_H-M   'P 1'
#
loop_
_entity.id
_entity.type
_entity.pdbx_description
1 polymer ?
#
loop_
_entity_poly.entity_id
_entity_poly.type
_entity_poly.pdbx_seq_one_letter_code
_entity_poly.pdbx_strand_id
1 'polypeptide(L)'
;LYWPRYLEDASVPDAVKAWIQEQVEKTSGETATCALSALSIGKIKSPEVHKEAAWVALDMIHTAITETDYMLPHIKYTSIKRMSAGVGMMDLAHAMAKRKLSYESQEGRNYIHQISESQYWWLLEASLELSKEFGNAPWINKTKWTDKNSWLPIDTYNKNVDSLVTVPLQYDWEEMRSRIISNGGHAFSVLSAEMPRRKLFNWLRHYKWTLSY
;
A
#
# COMPACT_ATOMS: atom_id res chain seq x y z
N LEU A 1 2.68 3.39 -31.15
CA LEU A 1 2.60 2.02 -31.69
C LEU A 1 1.69 1.21 -30.76
N TYR A 2 0.58 0.71 -31.30
CA TYR A 2 -0.51 0.09 -30.56
C TYR A 2 -0.29 -1.45 -30.49
N TRP A 3 0.51 -1.91 -29.54
CA TRP A 3 0.85 -3.33 -29.35
C TRP A 3 -0.19 -4.22 -28.63
N PRO A 4 -1.29 -3.70 -28.03
CA PRO A 4 -2.15 -4.47 -27.13
C PRO A 4 -2.98 -5.55 -27.80
N ARG A 5 -3.44 -5.31 -29.02
CA ARG A 5 -4.30 -6.29 -29.73
C ARG A 5 -3.64 -7.65 -29.87
N TYR A 6 -2.32 -7.68 -30.01
CA TYR A 6 -1.58 -8.94 -30.19
C TYR A 6 -1.36 -9.72 -28.89
N LEU A 7 -1.35 -9.04 -27.72
CA LEU A 7 -1.17 -9.72 -26.43
C LEU A 7 -2.46 -10.41 -25.95
N GLU A 8 -3.61 -9.89 -26.35
CA GLU A 8 -4.93 -10.42 -25.98
C GLU A 8 -5.49 -11.41 -27.05
N ASP A 9 -4.89 -11.45 -28.23
CA ASP A 9 -5.32 -12.32 -29.31
C ASP A 9 -4.88 -13.77 -29.05
N ALA A 10 -5.87 -14.68 -28.92
CA ALA A 10 -5.62 -16.11 -28.69
C ALA A 10 -4.90 -16.80 -29.87
N SER A 11 -4.94 -16.21 -31.08
CA SER A 11 -4.27 -16.75 -32.27
C SER A 11 -2.77 -16.46 -32.30
N VAL A 12 -2.27 -15.54 -31.46
CA VAL A 12 -0.87 -15.19 -31.38
C VAL A 12 -0.14 -16.20 -30.48
N PRO A 13 0.93 -16.87 -30.98
CA PRO A 13 1.72 -17.79 -30.17
C PRO A 13 2.32 -17.15 -28.92
N ASP A 14 2.37 -17.88 -27.81
CA ASP A 14 2.89 -17.37 -26.53
C ASP A 14 4.34 -16.86 -26.64
N ALA A 15 5.18 -17.47 -27.45
CA ALA A 15 6.54 -17.00 -27.72
C ALA A 15 6.57 -15.60 -28.35
N VAL A 16 5.61 -15.29 -29.24
CA VAL A 16 5.48 -13.99 -29.87
C VAL A 16 4.96 -12.97 -28.86
N LYS A 17 4.00 -13.36 -28.02
CA LYS A 17 3.52 -12.51 -26.90
C LYS A 17 4.65 -12.16 -25.95
N ALA A 18 5.43 -13.15 -25.55
CA ALA A 18 6.59 -12.95 -24.66
C ALA A 18 7.63 -12.00 -25.29
N TRP A 19 7.94 -12.17 -26.60
CA TRP A 19 8.82 -11.27 -27.30
C TRP A 19 8.29 -9.85 -27.38
N ILE A 20 7.00 -9.66 -27.68
CA ILE A 20 6.34 -8.35 -27.70
C ILE A 20 6.43 -7.71 -26.31
N GLN A 21 6.15 -8.44 -25.24
CA GLN A 21 6.27 -7.96 -23.87
C GLN A 21 7.68 -7.48 -23.55
N GLU A 22 8.70 -8.26 -23.93
CA GLU A 22 10.10 -7.90 -23.76
C GLU A 22 10.46 -6.60 -24.52
N GLN A 23 9.95 -6.41 -25.75
CA GLN A 23 10.19 -5.19 -26.51
C GLN A 23 9.49 -3.97 -25.88
N VAL A 24 8.28 -4.14 -25.36
CA VAL A 24 7.58 -3.09 -24.63
C VAL A 24 8.35 -2.70 -23.37
N GLU A 25 8.85 -3.66 -22.60
CA GLU A 25 9.70 -3.40 -21.44
C GLU A 25 10.98 -2.60 -21.79
N LYS A 26 11.62 -2.97 -22.89
CA LYS A 26 12.88 -2.33 -23.34
C LYS A 26 12.69 -0.94 -23.93
N THR A 27 11.56 -0.66 -24.58
CA THR A 27 11.38 0.55 -25.40
C THR A 27 10.45 1.58 -24.82
N SER A 28 9.47 1.19 -24.00
CA SER A 28 8.41 2.10 -23.54
C SER A 28 8.67 2.68 -22.14
N GLY A 29 9.63 2.12 -21.40
CA GLY A 29 9.81 2.47 -20.00
C GLY A 29 8.61 2.04 -19.13
N GLU A 30 8.70 2.29 -17.83
CA GLU A 30 7.62 2.01 -16.88
C GLU A 30 6.79 3.28 -16.65
N THR A 31 5.46 3.18 -16.79
CA THR A 31 4.55 4.22 -16.33
C THR A 31 4.08 3.88 -14.93
N ALA A 32 4.64 4.56 -13.94
CA ALA A 32 4.29 4.33 -12.55
C ALA A 32 2.84 4.75 -12.27
N THR A 33 2.05 3.81 -11.77
CA THR A 33 0.70 4.04 -11.26
C THR A 33 0.57 3.48 -9.85
N CYS A 34 -0.32 4.05 -9.06
CA CYS A 34 -0.61 3.57 -7.72
C CYS A 34 -2.11 3.68 -7.48
N ALA A 35 -2.75 2.60 -7.11
CA ALA A 35 -4.14 2.63 -6.65
C ALA A 35 -4.17 3.09 -5.19
N LEU A 36 -5.01 4.08 -4.90
CA LEU A 36 -5.00 4.79 -3.62
C LEU A 36 -6.24 4.47 -2.78
N SER A 37 -6.04 4.29 -1.49
CA SER A 37 -7.07 4.20 -0.47
C SER A 37 -6.62 4.92 0.80
N ALA A 38 -7.52 5.07 1.78
CA ALA A 38 -7.15 5.64 3.08
C ALA A 38 -8.05 5.11 4.19
N LEU A 39 -7.46 4.84 5.35
CA LEU A 39 -8.17 4.39 6.54
C LEU A 39 -8.52 5.57 7.46
N SER A 40 -9.77 5.62 7.93
CA SER A 40 -10.21 6.63 8.90
C SER A 40 -9.78 6.23 10.30
N ILE A 41 -8.63 6.76 10.74
CA ILE A 41 -8.00 6.43 12.03
C ILE A 41 -8.91 6.76 13.23
N GLY A 42 -9.72 7.81 13.12
CA GLY A 42 -10.67 8.18 14.18
C GLY A 42 -11.80 7.17 14.41
N LYS A 43 -12.01 6.25 13.47
CA LYS A 43 -13.02 5.18 13.54
C LYS A 43 -12.45 3.82 13.94
N ILE A 44 -11.15 3.65 13.90
CA ILE A 44 -10.49 2.41 14.34
C ILE A 44 -10.53 2.36 15.87
N LYS A 45 -11.27 1.39 16.39
CA LYS A 45 -11.52 1.25 17.84
C LYS A 45 -10.68 0.14 18.49
N SER A 46 -10.20 -0.80 17.69
CA SER A 46 -9.40 -1.94 18.18
C SER A 46 -8.44 -2.44 17.09
N PRO A 47 -7.42 -3.23 17.45
CA PRO A 47 -6.51 -3.87 16.50
C PRO A 47 -7.23 -4.74 15.47
N GLU A 48 -8.30 -5.45 15.86
CA GLU A 48 -9.09 -6.32 14.98
C GLU A 48 -9.78 -5.50 13.87
N VAL A 49 -10.39 -4.36 14.25
CA VAL A 49 -11.00 -3.43 13.29
C VAL A 49 -9.94 -2.84 12.36
N HIS A 50 -8.73 -2.59 12.86
CA HIS A 50 -7.62 -2.10 12.03
C HIS A 50 -7.16 -3.15 11.03
N LYS A 51 -7.00 -4.40 11.50
CA LYS A 51 -6.67 -5.56 10.66
C LYS A 51 -7.68 -5.74 9.53
N GLU A 52 -8.98 -5.78 9.87
CA GLU A 52 -10.06 -5.95 8.89
C GLU A 52 -10.09 -4.78 7.89
N ALA A 53 -9.98 -3.54 8.36
CA ALA A 53 -9.96 -2.37 7.49
C ALA A 53 -8.75 -2.36 6.52
N ALA A 54 -7.58 -2.77 6.98
CA ALA A 54 -6.39 -2.89 6.16
C ALA A 54 -6.56 -3.97 5.08
N TRP A 55 -7.13 -5.13 5.46
CA TRP A 55 -7.41 -6.22 4.54
C TRP A 55 -8.40 -5.79 3.45
N VAL A 56 -9.54 -5.22 3.83
CA VAL A 56 -10.55 -4.72 2.87
C VAL A 56 -9.97 -3.66 1.94
N ALA A 57 -9.17 -2.73 2.47
CA ALA A 57 -8.55 -1.69 1.65
C ALA A 57 -7.62 -2.27 0.58
N LEU A 58 -6.81 -3.28 0.92
CA LEU A 58 -5.90 -3.91 -0.04
C LEU A 58 -6.61 -4.84 -1.01
N ASP A 59 -7.65 -5.56 -0.58
CA ASP A 59 -8.49 -6.38 -1.46
C ASP A 59 -9.21 -5.52 -2.51
N MET A 60 -9.78 -4.38 -2.10
CA MET A 60 -10.37 -3.42 -3.03
C MET A 60 -9.34 -2.84 -4.01
N ILE A 61 -8.11 -2.56 -3.55
CA ILE A 61 -7.02 -2.08 -4.41
C ILE A 61 -6.60 -3.19 -5.39
N HIS A 62 -6.47 -4.44 -4.93
CA HIS A 62 -6.14 -5.57 -5.77
C HIS A 62 -7.16 -5.70 -6.91
N THR A 63 -8.45 -5.73 -6.57
CA THR A 63 -9.55 -5.77 -7.52
C THR A 63 -9.50 -4.57 -8.49
N ALA A 64 -9.28 -3.36 -7.98
CA ALA A 64 -9.17 -2.17 -8.83
C ALA A 64 -8.01 -2.26 -9.82
N ILE A 65 -6.86 -2.84 -9.43
CA ILE A 65 -5.73 -3.00 -10.34
C ILE A 65 -5.99 -4.08 -11.39
N THR A 66 -6.59 -5.20 -10.99
CA THR A 66 -6.78 -6.36 -11.89
C THR A 66 -7.96 -6.22 -12.83
N GLU A 67 -9.06 -5.59 -12.36
CA GLU A 67 -10.34 -5.52 -13.09
C GLU A 67 -10.54 -4.18 -13.84
N THR A 68 -9.63 -3.21 -13.68
CA THR A 68 -9.74 -1.94 -14.42
C THR A 68 -9.57 -2.18 -15.93
N ASP A 69 -10.48 -1.62 -16.71
CA ASP A 69 -10.32 -1.51 -18.17
C ASP A 69 -9.35 -0.37 -18.49
N TYR A 70 -8.09 -0.72 -18.67
CA TYR A 70 -7.03 0.25 -18.92
C TYR A 70 -7.05 0.71 -20.38
N MET A 71 -7.23 2.01 -20.60
CA MET A 71 -7.19 2.61 -21.95
C MET A 71 -5.81 2.46 -22.62
N LEU A 72 -4.74 2.41 -21.82
CA LEU A 72 -3.35 2.34 -22.29
C LEU A 72 -2.68 1.05 -21.78
N PRO A 73 -2.31 0.15 -22.67
CA PRO A 73 -1.79 -1.17 -22.31
C PRO A 73 -0.48 -1.16 -21.54
N HIS A 74 0.40 -0.21 -21.79
CA HIS A 74 1.65 -0.08 -21.03
C HIS A 74 1.38 0.31 -19.57
N ILE A 75 0.28 1.03 -19.29
CA ILE A 75 -0.16 1.30 -17.93
C ILE A 75 -0.72 0.03 -17.28
N LYS A 76 -1.58 -0.72 -17.98
CA LYS A 76 -2.09 -2.02 -17.51
C LYS A 76 -0.93 -2.95 -17.14
N TYR A 77 0.02 -3.10 -18.07
CA TYR A 77 1.17 -3.95 -17.88
C TYR A 77 1.96 -3.59 -16.63
N THR A 78 2.34 -2.32 -16.48
CA THR A 78 3.11 -1.86 -15.31
C THR A 78 2.30 -1.98 -14.03
N SER A 79 1.01 -1.63 -14.04
CA SER A 79 0.13 -1.70 -12.87
C SER A 79 0.03 -3.13 -12.32
N ILE A 80 -0.25 -4.10 -13.20
CA ILE A 80 -0.37 -5.53 -12.83
C ILE A 80 0.98 -6.09 -12.38
N LYS A 81 2.08 -5.74 -13.05
CA LYS A 81 3.41 -6.26 -12.69
C LYS A 81 3.90 -5.69 -11.36
N ARG A 82 3.63 -4.44 -11.08
CA ARG A 82 4.06 -3.78 -9.85
C ARG A 82 3.10 -3.99 -8.68
N MET A 83 1.81 -4.10 -8.91
CA MET A 83 0.81 -4.15 -7.84
C MET A 83 1.08 -3.08 -6.78
N SER A 84 1.06 -1.80 -7.19
CA SER A 84 1.38 -0.69 -6.30
C SER A 84 0.12 -0.18 -5.60
N ALA A 85 0.05 -0.42 -4.30
CA ALA A 85 -0.99 0.13 -3.42
C ALA A 85 -0.46 1.36 -2.67
N GLY A 86 -1.34 2.32 -2.44
CA GLY A 86 -1.04 3.49 -1.61
C GLY A 86 -2.14 3.70 -0.58
N VAL A 87 -2.04 3.03 0.56
CA VAL A 87 -3.02 3.18 1.65
C VAL A 87 -2.50 4.21 2.65
N GLY A 88 -3.20 5.35 2.72
CA GLY A 88 -2.88 6.42 3.66
C GLY A 88 -3.75 6.41 4.90
N MET A 89 -3.48 7.37 5.80
CA MET A 89 -4.30 7.64 6.98
C MET A 89 -5.12 8.91 6.78
N MET A 90 -6.39 8.88 7.11
CA MET A 90 -7.24 10.07 7.17
C MET A 90 -7.85 10.22 8.57
N ASP A 91 -8.36 11.42 8.87
CA ASP A 91 -9.04 11.70 10.13
C ASP A 91 -8.13 11.73 11.38
N LEU A 92 -6.81 11.81 11.19
CA LEU A 92 -5.83 11.82 12.29
C LEU A 92 -6.05 13.03 13.24
N ALA A 93 -6.33 14.21 12.70
CA ALA A 93 -6.58 15.40 13.50
C ALA A 93 -7.81 15.21 14.43
N HIS A 94 -8.89 14.59 13.93
CA HIS A 94 -10.06 14.27 14.73
C HIS A 94 -9.76 13.19 15.78
N ALA A 95 -9.00 12.16 15.39
CA ALA A 95 -8.57 11.11 16.32
C ALA A 95 -7.75 11.67 17.49
N MET A 96 -6.87 12.63 17.22
CA MET A 96 -6.07 13.34 18.23
C MET A 96 -6.94 14.26 19.10
N ALA A 97 -7.85 15.04 18.47
CA ALA A 97 -8.76 15.93 19.19
C ALA A 97 -9.65 15.16 20.18
N LYS A 98 -10.19 14.01 19.76
CA LYS A 98 -10.95 13.12 20.66
C LYS A 98 -10.17 12.66 21.88
N ARG A 99 -8.85 12.49 21.73
CA ARG A 99 -7.93 12.10 22.81
C ARG A 99 -7.34 13.29 23.57
N LYS A 100 -7.73 14.52 23.19
CA LYS A 100 -7.18 15.77 23.73
C LYS A 100 -5.65 15.85 23.58
N LEU A 101 -5.12 15.34 22.47
CA LEU A 101 -3.70 15.34 22.15
C LEU A 101 -3.37 16.49 21.19
N SER A 102 -2.25 17.18 21.46
CA SER A 102 -1.66 18.13 20.52
C SER A 102 -0.57 17.46 19.69
N TYR A 103 -0.38 17.90 18.44
CA TYR A 103 0.73 17.46 17.58
C TYR A 103 2.11 17.76 18.18
N GLU A 104 2.21 18.82 18.98
CA GLU A 104 3.46 19.27 19.60
C GLU A 104 3.76 18.57 20.93
N SER A 105 2.74 17.93 21.53
CA SER A 105 2.93 17.22 22.79
C SER A 105 3.67 15.89 22.61
N GLN A 106 4.37 15.43 23.65
CA GLN A 106 5.07 14.16 23.65
C GLN A 106 4.08 13.00 23.44
N GLU A 107 2.93 13.05 24.11
CA GLU A 107 1.86 12.07 24.02
C GLU A 107 1.27 12.03 22.60
N GLY A 108 1.14 13.20 21.96
CA GLY A 108 0.67 13.31 20.58
C GLY A 108 1.64 12.68 19.59
N ARG A 109 2.93 12.94 19.72
CA ARG A 109 3.98 12.30 18.91
C ARG A 109 4.01 10.78 19.11
N ASN A 110 3.95 10.32 20.34
CA ASN A 110 3.90 8.91 20.67
C ASN A 110 2.66 8.22 20.07
N TYR A 111 1.49 8.86 20.15
CA TYR A 111 0.27 8.35 19.54
C TYR A 111 0.38 8.23 18.01
N ILE A 112 0.92 9.26 17.34
CA ILE A 112 1.12 9.23 15.88
C ILE A 112 2.07 8.11 15.50
N HIS A 113 3.17 7.95 16.24
CA HIS A 113 4.13 6.86 16.01
C HIS A 113 3.46 5.49 16.11
N GLN A 114 2.75 5.24 17.22
CA GLN A 114 2.09 3.96 17.46
C GLN A 114 1.00 3.63 16.43
N ILE A 115 0.19 4.59 16.02
CA ILE A 115 -0.87 4.34 15.04
C ILE A 115 -0.32 4.17 13.63
N SER A 116 0.77 4.88 13.28
CA SER A 116 1.46 4.70 12.00
C SER A 116 2.12 3.34 11.91
N GLU A 117 2.77 2.90 12.98
CA GLU A 117 3.33 1.56 13.10
C GLU A 117 2.26 0.48 12.94
N SER A 118 1.13 0.62 13.67
CA SER A 118 0.01 -0.31 13.58
C SER A 118 -0.57 -0.37 12.17
N GLN A 119 -0.72 0.75 11.48
CA GLN A 119 -1.18 0.75 10.11
C GLN A 119 -0.24 -0.01 9.18
N TYR A 120 1.07 0.24 9.30
CA TYR A 120 2.05 -0.43 8.45
C TYR A 120 2.10 -1.93 8.73
N TRP A 121 2.00 -2.33 10.00
CA TRP A 121 1.92 -3.73 10.39
C TRP A 121 0.71 -4.44 9.77
N TRP A 122 -0.49 -3.89 9.93
CA TRP A 122 -1.71 -4.52 9.43
C TRP A 122 -1.80 -4.53 7.91
N LEU A 123 -1.21 -3.55 7.23
CA LEU A 123 -1.08 -3.59 5.77
C LEU A 123 -0.15 -4.72 5.31
N LEU A 124 0.96 -4.96 5.99
CA LEU A 124 1.85 -6.09 5.68
C LEU A 124 1.17 -7.43 5.96
N GLU A 125 0.49 -7.57 7.10
CA GLU A 125 -0.31 -8.75 7.43
C GLU A 125 -1.35 -9.05 6.34
N ALA A 126 -2.13 -8.06 5.96
CA ALA A 126 -3.15 -8.18 4.92
C ALA A 126 -2.53 -8.54 3.56
N SER A 127 -1.40 -7.93 3.20
CA SER A 127 -0.71 -8.22 1.95
C SER A 127 -0.12 -9.64 1.90
N LEU A 128 0.39 -10.14 3.02
CA LEU A 128 0.82 -11.55 3.16
C LEU A 128 -0.37 -12.51 3.05
N GLU A 129 -1.51 -12.17 3.64
CA GLU A 129 -2.72 -12.98 3.56
C GLU A 129 -3.25 -13.04 2.12
N LEU A 130 -3.39 -11.91 1.46
CA LEU A 130 -3.81 -11.82 0.05
C LEU A 130 -2.83 -12.52 -0.90
N SER A 131 -1.54 -12.54 -0.59
CA SER A 131 -0.56 -13.26 -1.41
C SER A 131 -0.74 -14.78 -1.42
N LYS A 132 -1.41 -15.36 -0.43
CA LYS A 132 -1.75 -16.79 -0.41
C LYS A 132 -2.86 -17.13 -1.41
N GLU A 133 -3.73 -16.17 -1.68
CA GLU A 133 -4.84 -16.32 -2.62
C GLU A 133 -4.44 -15.92 -4.05
N PHE A 134 -3.82 -14.75 -4.20
CA PHE A 134 -3.54 -14.12 -5.50
C PHE A 134 -2.08 -14.24 -5.95
N GLY A 135 -1.21 -14.75 -5.09
CA GLY A 135 0.24 -14.78 -5.33
C GLY A 135 0.94 -13.48 -4.96
N ASN A 136 2.28 -13.52 -5.04
CA ASN A 136 3.11 -12.34 -4.81
C ASN A 136 3.05 -11.40 -6.02
N ALA A 137 3.30 -10.10 -5.79
CA ALA A 137 3.43 -9.14 -6.89
C ALA A 137 4.44 -9.65 -7.92
N PRO A 138 4.12 -9.69 -9.23
CA PRO A 138 5.00 -10.30 -10.23
C PRO A 138 6.42 -9.71 -10.29
N TRP A 139 6.59 -8.44 -9.95
CA TRP A 139 7.89 -7.79 -9.86
C TRP A 139 8.37 -7.54 -8.43
N ILE A 140 7.95 -8.37 -7.49
CA ILE A 140 8.40 -8.26 -6.09
C ILE A 140 9.92 -8.38 -5.96
N ASN A 141 10.55 -9.16 -6.85
CA ASN A 141 12.00 -9.32 -6.93
C ASN A 141 12.75 -8.06 -7.41
N LYS A 142 12.06 -7.09 -8.00
CA LYS A 142 12.62 -5.77 -8.32
C LYS A 142 12.57 -4.80 -7.12
N THR A 143 12.09 -5.27 -5.98
CA THR A 143 12.00 -4.52 -4.72
C THR A 143 12.99 -5.06 -3.69
N LYS A 144 13.08 -4.41 -2.55
CA LYS A 144 13.89 -4.88 -1.43
C LYS A 144 13.15 -5.80 -0.46
N TRP A 145 11.90 -6.16 -0.74
CA TRP A 145 11.09 -6.97 0.18
C TRP A 145 11.64 -8.38 0.43
N THR A 146 12.35 -8.94 -0.54
CA THR A 146 13.00 -10.25 -0.42
C THR A 146 14.45 -10.16 0.08
N ASP A 147 14.95 -8.95 0.31
CA ASP A 147 16.29 -8.74 0.87
C ASP A 147 16.22 -8.85 2.40
N LYS A 148 17.25 -9.46 3.00
CA LYS A 148 17.41 -9.56 4.47
C LYS A 148 17.51 -8.18 5.16
N ASN A 149 17.88 -7.16 4.42
CA ASN A 149 17.93 -5.76 4.87
C ASN A 149 16.73 -4.98 4.35
N SER A 150 15.52 -5.55 4.44
CA SER A 150 14.29 -4.87 4.04
C SER A 150 14.04 -3.61 4.88
N TRP A 151 13.37 -2.63 4.26
CA TRP A 151 13.07 -1.33 4.87
C TRP A 151 11.90 -1.41 5.84
N LEU A 152 12.09 -2.13 6.93
CA LEU A 152 11.13 -2.18 8.04
C LEU A 152 11.45 -1.07 9.06
N PRO A 153 10.54 -0.74 9.96
CA PRO A 153 10.76 0.27 11.01
C PRO A 153 12.02 0.05 11.85
N ILE A 154 12.42 -1.21 12.05
CA ILE A 154 13.65 -1.58 12.77
C ILE A 154 14.94 -1.28 12.00
N ASP A 155 14.86 -1.12 10.67
CA ASP A 155 16.03 -0.87 9.82
C ASP A 155 16.26 0.62 9.58
N THR A 156 15.25 1.45 9.87
CA THR A 156 15.26 2.87 9.55
C THR A 156 15.22 3.72 10.80
N TYR A 157 16.35 4.28 11.16
CA TYR A 157 16.42 5.27 12.25
C TYR A 157 16.74 6.66 11.68
N ASN A 158 15.86 7.62 11.97
CA ASN A 158 16.08 9.01 11.65
C ASN A 158 16.17 9.83 12.94
N LYS A 159 17.36 10.29 13.31
CA LYS A 159 17.60 11.04 14.53
C LYS A 159 16.65 12.22 14.74
N ASN A 160 16.26 12.90 13.67
CA ASN A 160 15.39 14.09 13.76
C ASN A 160 13.92 13.74 14.04
N VAL A 161 13.53 12.49 13.85
CA VAL A 161 12.16 12.00 14.03
C VAL A 161 12.09 11.06 15.23
N ASP A 162 12.89 10.01 15.23
CA ASP A 162 12.81 8.93 16.21
C ASP A 162 13.26 9.39 17.61
N SER A 163 14.17 10.37 17.70
CA SER A 163 14.55 10.95 19.00
C SER A 163 13.42 11.75 19.67
N LEU A 164 12.36 12.10 18.92
CA LEU A 164 11.18 12.81 19.44
C LEU A 164 10.12 11.86 20.01
N VAL A 165 10.31 10.56 19.88
CA VAL A 165 9.39 9.52 20.33
C VAL A 165 9.99 8.81 21.55
N THR A 166 9.17 8.57 22.57
CA THR A 166 9.62 7.95 23.83
C THR A 166 9.02 6.56 24.06
N VAL A 167 8.21 6.06 23.14
CA VAL A 167 7.62 4.73 23.18
C VAL A 167 8.35 3.78 22.24
N PRO A 168 8.53 2.51 22.62
CA PRO A 168 9.12 1.51 21.74
C PRO A 168 8.14 1.11 20.63
N LEU A 169 8.65 0.36 19.63
CA LEU A 169 7.84 -0.34 18.65
C LEU A 169 6.98 -1.40 19.35
N GLN A 170 5.76 -1.62 18.84
CA GLN A 170 4.74 -2.46 19.45
C GLN A 170 4.74 -3.90 18.91
N TYR A 171 5.27 -4.10 17.71
CA TYR A 171 5.16 -5.37 16.98
C TYR A 171 6.53 -6.03 16.77
N ASP A 172 6.53 -7.35 16.57
CA ASP A 172 7.74 -8.12 16.26
C ASP A 172 8.07 -8.02 14.77
N TRP A 173 8.86 -7.03 14.42
CA TRP A 173 9.28 -6.76 13.05
C TRP A 173 10.28 -7.79 12.50
N GLU A 174 11.01 -8.50 13.35
CA GLU A 174 11.88 -9.60 12.90
C GLU A 174 11.06 -10.83 12.51
N GLU A 175 9.98 -11.12 13.22
CA GLU A 175 9.00 -12.14 12.80
C GLU A 175 8.38 -11.74 11.45
N MET A 176 7.93 -10.50 11.29
CA MET A 176 7.38 -10.01 10.02
C MET A 176 8.37 -10.16 8.87
N ARG A 177 9.63 -9.79 9.08
CA ARG A 177 10.73 -9.99 8.10
C ARG A 177 10.86 -11.45 7.69
N SER A 178 10.92 -12.33 8.67
CA SER A 178 11.07 -13.77 8.45
C SER A 178 9.91 -14.34 7.64
N ARG A 179 8.69 -13.88 7.90
CA ARG A 179 7.47 -14.28 7.18
C ARG A 179 7.47 -13.79 5.73
N ILE A 180 7.86 -12.53 5.48
CA ILE A 180 7.95 -11.97 4.13
C ILE A 180 9.00 -12.73 3.31
N ILE A 181 10.18 -12.98 3.88
CA ILE A 181 11.26 -13.70 3.20
C ILE A 181 10.86 -15.15 2.90
N SER A 182 10.27 -15.85 3.88
CA SER A 182 9.84 -17.24 3.70
C SER A 182 8.72 -17.39 2.67
N ASN A 183 7.86 -16.38 2.54
CA ASN A 183 6.81 -16.31 1.52
C ASN A 183 7.32 -15.89 0.14
N GLY A 184 8.59 -15.47 0.03
CA GLY A 184 9.18 -14.94 -1.20
C GLY A 184 8.65 -13.55 -1.59
N GLY A 185 8.12 -12.79 -0.64
CA GLY A 185 7.50 -11.47 -0.82
C GLY A 185 6.05 -11.43 -0.35
N HIS A 186 5.28 -10.52 -0.93
CA HIS A 186 3.84 -10.36 -0.65
C HIS A 186 3.09 -9.78 -1.87
N ALA A 187 1.76 -9.61 -1.77
CA ALA A 187 0.89 -9.30 -2.91
C ALA A 187 1.15 -7.93 -3.58
N PHE A 188 1.83 -7.01 -2.93
CA PHE A 188 2.04 -5.64 -3.43
C PHE A 188 3.51 -5.23 -3.37
N SER A 189 3.99 -4.46 -4.35
CA SER A 189 5.35 -3.90 -4.32
C SER A 189 5.48 -2.65 -3.45
N VAL A 190 4.38 -1.91 -3.28
CA VAL A 190 4.25 -0.73 -2.41
C VAL A 190 2.92 -0.85 -1.68
N LEU A 191 2.86 -0.47 -0.41
CA LEU A 191 1.69 -0.65 0.46
C LEU A 191 1.10 0.65 0.99
N SER A 192 1.92 1.61 1.34
CA SER A 192 1.48 2.83 2.00
C SER A 192 1.89 4.08 1.24
N ALA A 193 1.02 5.06 1.23
CA ALA A 193 1.31 6.40 0.72
C ALA A 193 0.45 7.43 1.47
N GLU A 194 1.11 8.36 2.14
CA GLU A 194 0.41 9.47 2.78
C GLU A 194 0.04 10.51 1.72
N MET A 195 -1.26 10.65 1.46
CA MET A 195 -1.78 11.55 0.44
C MET A 195 -1.82 13.01 0.92
N PRO A 196 -1.58 13.99 0.03
CA PRO A 196 -1.85 15.41 0.31
C PRO A 196 -3.36 15.61 0.48
N ARG A 197 -3.86 15.74 1.70
CA ARG A 197 -5.28 15.63 2.10
C ARG A 197 -6.18 16.79 1.64
N ARG A 198 -5.64 17.92 1.20
CA ARG A 198 -6.44 19.11 0.92
C ARG A 198 -7.51 18.91 -0.16
N LYS A 199 -7.23 18.08 -1.17
CA LYS A 199 -8.19 17.78 -2.26
C LYS A 199 -9.25 16.76 -1.85
N LEU A 200 -8.90 15.74 -1.06
CA LEU A 200 -9.83 14.73 -0.60
C LEU A 200 -10.87 15.32 0.38
N PHE A 201 -10.43 16.24 1.24
CA PHE A 201 -11.32 16.94 2.18
C PHE A 201 -12.35 17.82 1.46
N ASN A 202 -11.95 18.50 0.38
CA ASN A 202 -12.85 19.30 -0.44
C ASN A 202 -13.85 18.40 -1.20
N TRP A 203 -13.44 17.24 -1.67
CA TRP A 203 -14.30 16.27 -2.35
C TRP A 203 -15.35 15.69 -1.38
N LEU A 204 -14.95 15.25 -0.19
CA LEU A 204 -15.86 14.76 0.86
C LEU A 204 -16.82 15.83 1.37
N ARG A 205 -16.46 17.12 1.31
CA ARG A 205 -17.30 18.24 1.69
C ARG A 205 -18.39 18.55 0.67
N HIS A 206 -18.18 18.21 -0.61
CA HIS A 206 -19.15 18.39 -1.68
C HIS A 206 -20.16 17.24 -1.78
N TYR A 207 -19.80 16.04 -1.38
CA TYR A 207 -20.73 14.96 -1.18
C TYR A 207 -21.29 15.09 0.25
N LYS A 208 -22.51 15.59 0.35
CA LYS A 208 -23.29 15.68 1.58
C LYS A 208 -23.52 14.30 2.21
N TRP A 209 -22.48 13.69 2.74
CA TRP A 209 -22.64 12.70 3.78
C TRP A 209 -22.73 13.48 5.10
N THR A 210 -23.93 13.98 5.37
CA THR A 210 -24.34 14.37 6.70
C THR A 210 -24.13 13.15 7.58
N LEU A 211 -23.05 13.16 8.34
CA LEU A 211 -22.93 12.34 9.53
C LEU A 211 -24.04 12.85 10.46
N SER A 212 -25.21 12.22 10.42
CA SER A 212 -26.15 12.30 11.53
C SER A 212 -25.47 11.73 12.76
N TYR A 213 -25.46 12.52 13.80
CA TYR A 213 -24.94 12.24 15.14
C TYR A 213 -25.56 11.01 15.77
#